data_06992f51f8895c4bbf4c044793c23c4b
#
_entry.id   06992f51f8895c4bbf4c044793c23c4b
#
_cell.length_a   1.000
_cell.length_b   1.000
_cell.length_c   1.000
_cell.angle_alpha   90.00
_cell.angle_beta   90.00
_cell.angle_gamma   90.00
#
_symmetry.space_group_name_H-M   'P 1'
#
loop_
_entity.id
_entity.type
_entity.pdbx_description
1 polymer ?
#
loop_
_entity_poly.entity_id
_entity_poly.type
_entity_poly.pdbx_seq_one_letter_code
_entity_poly.pdbx_strand_id
1 'polypeptide(L)'
;GLTPYTALQMEGRDIYIREGCVGCHSQMIRPFRAETERYGHYSVAGESVWERPFLWGSKRTGPDLARVGNRYSDEWHRVHLLNPRNVVPESNMPGYPWLAENILDGELIEKKLSLFRDFGVPYTDEDIAGAKAAVAGKTEMEALIAYLQSLGTHLK
;
A
#
# COMPACT_ATOMS: atom_id res chain seq x y z
N GLY A 1 15.61 8.70 -2.10
CA GLY A 1 14.99 9.19 -0.88
C GLY A 1 13.49 8.91 -0.83
N LEU A 2 12.85 9.25 0.29
CA LEU A 2 11.41 9.09 0.44
C LEU A 2 10.67 10.05 -0.50
N THR A 3 9.69 9.54 -1.24
CA THR A 3 8.79 10.32 -2.08
C THR A 3 7.36 10.19 -1.57
N PRO A 4 6.52 11.22 -1.68
CA PRO A 4 5.10 11.11 -1.36
C PRO A 4 4.41 10.02 -2.18
N TYR A 5 3.32 9.47 -1.67
CA TYR A 5 2.48 8.57 -2.45
C TYR A 5 1.92 9.31 -3.67
N THR A 6 1.96 8.67 -4.84
CA THR A 6 1.21 9.15 -6.00
C THR A 6 -0.30 9.09 -5.71
N ALA A 7 -1.10 9.78 -6.54
CA ALA A 7 -2.55 9.74 -6.39
C ALA A 7 -3.10 8.30 -6.39
N LEU A 8 -2.61 7.45 -7.29
CA LEU A 8 -3.03 6.04 -7.36
C LEU A 8 -2.62 5.25 -6.12
N GLN A 9 -1.40 5.45 -5.61
CA GLN A 9 -0.92 4.81 -4.38
C GLN A 9 -1.72 5.27 -3.16
N MET A 10 -2.13 6.54 -3.11
CA MET A 10 -2.96 7.08 -2.02
C MET A 10 -4.35 6.43 -2.02
N GLU A 11 -4.99 6.26 -3.18
CA GLU A 11 -6.23 5.51 -3.28
C GLU A 11 -6.04 4.04 -2.86
N GLY A 12 -4.93 3.42 -3.28
CA GLY A 12 -4.59 2.05 -2.86
C GLY A 12 -4.40 1.92 -1.35
N ARG A 13 -3.80 2.93 -0.70
CA ARG A 13 -3.66 2.99 0.75
C ARG A 13 -5.02 3.05 1.44
N ASP A 14 -5.95 3.84 0.93
CA ASP A 14 -7.30 3.93 1.48
C ASP A 14 -8.06 2.60 1.35
N ILE A 15 -7.89 1.90 0.22
CA ILE A 15 -8.44 0.56 0.02
C ILE A 15 -7.82 -0.43 1.01
N TYR A 16 -6.50 -0.40 1.22
CA TYR A 16 -5.81 -1.22 2.21
C TYR A 16 -6.40 -1.05 3.62
N ILE A 17 -6.71 0.17 4.01
CA ILE A 17 -7.35 0.48 5.29
C ILE A 17 -8.80 -0.02 5.30
N ARG A 18 -9.57 0.29 4.27
CA ARG A 18 -10.99 -0.05 4.14
C ARG A 18 -11.23 -1.55 4.19
N GLU A 19 -10.42 -2.33 3.47
CA GLU A 19 -10.53 -3.79 3.44
C GLU A 19 -9.96 -4.48 4.70
N GLY A 20 -9.38 -3.71 5.63
CA GLY A 20 -8.91 -4.21 6.92
C GLY A 20 -7.60 -5.00 6.85
N CYS A 21 -6.79 -4.81 5.82
CA CYS A 21 -5.52 -5.53 5.63
C CYS A 21 -4.58 -5.37 6.82
N VAL A 22 -4.58 -4.19 7.46
CA VAL A 22 -3.79 -3.89 8.66
C VAL A 22 -4.13 -4.78 9.86
N GLY A 23 -5.33 -5.37 9.88
CA GLY A 23 -5.76 -6.29 10.95
C GLY A 23 -5.07 -7.67 10.90
N CYS A 24 -4.55 -8.05 9.73
CA CYS A 24 -3.88 -9.34 9.53
C CYS A 24 -2.40 -9.19 9.16
N HIS A 25 -1.99 -8.05 8.63
CA HIS A 25 -0.63 -7.76 8.19
C HIS A 25 -0.05 -6.55 8.94
N SER A 26 1.14 -6.69 9.48
CA SER A 26 1.93 -5.55 9.97
C SER A 26 2.75 -4.91 8.83
N GLN A 27 3.21 -3.70 9.06
CA GLN A 27 4.14 -2.97 8.18
C GLN A 27 5.30 -2.40 9.01
N MET A 28 5.84 -3.18 9.92
CA MET A 28 6.99 -2.80 10.73
C MET A 28 7.84 -4.03 11.05
N ILE A 29 9.03 -4.05 10.49
CA ILE A 29 10.03 -5.09 10.76
C ILE A 29 10.86 -4.62 11.96
N ARG A 30 10.85 -5.43 13.03
CA ARG A 30 11.63 -5.15 14.24
C ARG A 30 13.11 -5.45 14.00
N PRO A 31 14.06 -4.81 14.74
CA PRO A 31 15.49 -5.00 14.55
C PRO A 31 16.01 -6.30 15.21
N PHE A 32 15.29 -7.39 15.00
CA PHE A 32 15.68 -8.72 15.44
C PHE A 32 16.16 -9.55 14.26
N ARG A 33 17.21 -10.34 14.46
CA ARG A 33 17.82 -11.15 13.43
C ARG A 33 16.81 -12.01 12.67
N ALA A 34 15.95 -12.71 13.38
CA ALA A 34 14.93 -13.56 12.76
C ALA A 34 13.96 -12.78 11.86
N GLU A 35 13.61 -11.54 12.22
CA GLU A 35 12.74 -10.70 11.40
C GLU A 35 13.44 -10.15 10.17
N THR A 36 14.66 -9.65 10.34
CA THR A 36 15.43 -9.09 9.22
C THR A 36 15.85 -10.16 8.22
N GLU A 37 16.15 -11.37 8.66
CA GLU A 37 16.39 -12.52 7.76
C GLU A 37 15.14 -12.92 6.97
N ARG A 38 13.95 -12.83 7.60
CA ARG A 38 12.69 -13.21 6.97
C ARG A 38 12.13 -12.16 6.02
N TYR A 39 12.15 -10.90 6.42
CA TYR A 39 11.43 -9.82 5.74
C TYR A 39 12.34 -8.81 5.04
N GLY A 40 13.59 -8.71 5.45
CA GLY A 40 14.53 -7.69 4.98
C GLY A 40 14.86 -6.67 6.06
N HIS A 41 15.48 -5.55 5.69
CA HIS A 41 15.95 -4.53 6.62
C HIS A 41 14.86 -4.07 7.58
N TYR A 42 15.19 -3.92 8.88
CA TYR A 42 14.24 -3.43 9.88
C TYR A 42 13.73 -2.02 9.53
N SER A 43 12.50 -1.74 9.94
CA SER A 43 11.85 -0.46 9.69
C SER A 43 12.51 0.67 10.46
N VAL A 44 12.64 1.83 9.81
CA VAL A 44 13.17 3.05 10.41
C VAL A 44 12.11 4.15 10.36
N ALA A 45 12.13 5.04 11.37
CA ALA A 45 11.12 6.09 11.51
C ALA A 45 11.02 7.01 10.28
N GLY A 46 12.14 7.21 9.57
CA GLY A 46 12.18 8.02 8.35
C GLY A 46 11.26 7.54 7.23
N GLU A 47 10.93 6.25 7.18
CA GLU A 47 10.03 5.71 6.16
C GLU A 47 8.57 6.15 6.33
N SER A 48 8.19 6.56 7.53
CA SER A 48 6.81 6.87 7.91
C SER A 48 6.55 8.35 8.20
N VAL A 49 7.49 9.24 7.88
CA VAL A 49 7.36 10.68 8.24
C VAL A 49 6.10 11.33 7.65
N TRP A 50 5.61 10.85 6.53
CA TRP A 50 4.42 11.36 5.85
C TRP A 50 3.18 10.47 6.02
N GLU A 51 3.28 9.39 6.81
CA GLU A 51 2.14 8.52 7.10
C GLU A 51 1.14 9.21 8.05
N ARG A 52 -0.13 9.15 7.70
CA ARG A 52 -1.25 9.68 8.50
C ARG A 52 -2.51 8.82 8.26
N PRO A 53 -2.91 7.94 9.20
CA PRO A 53 -2.16 7.43 10.35
C PRO A 53 -1.08 6.41 9.97
N PHE A 54 -0.24 6.03 10.93
CA PHE A 54 0.70 4.90 10.78
C PHE A 54 -0.06 3.58 10.66
N LEU A 55 0.38 2.74 9.72
CA LEU A 55 -0.22 1.43 9.47
C LEU A 55 0.70 0.28 9.92
N TRP A 56 1.49 0.50 10.93
CA TRP A 56 2.48 -0.47 11.41
C TRP A 56 1.85 -1.81 11.80
N GLY A 57 0.73 -1.77 12.55
CA GLY A 57 0.07 -2.96 13.05
C GLY A 57 0.93 -3.77 14.01
N SER A 58 0.30 -4.64 14.78
CA SER A 58 1.00 -5.52 15.74
C SER A 58 0.68 -7.00 15.51
N LYS A 59 -0.30 -7.29 14.66
CA LYS A 59 -0.75 -8.66 14.38
C LYS A 59 -0.24 -9.13 13.03
N ARG A 60 0.20 -10.37 12.98
CA ARG A 60 0.68 -11.06 11.78
C ARG A 60 -0.04 -12.39 11.61
N THR A 61 -1.32 -12.34 11.26
CA THR A 61 -2.02 -13.52 10.72
C THR A 61 -1.40 -13.90 9.38
N GLY A 62 -1.07 -12.88 8.57
CA GLY A 62 -0.22 -12.98 7.39
C GLY A 62 1.17 -12.34 7.63
N PRO A 63 2.07 -12.39 6.64
CA PRO A 63 3.41 -11.83 6.73
C PRO A 63 3.41 -10.30 6.86
N ASP A 64 4.51 -9.74 7.40
CA ASP A 64 4.77 -8.30 7.37
C ASP A 64 4.95 -7.81 5.92
N LEU A 65 4.40 -6.66 5.60
CA LEU A 65 4.38 -6.10 4.24
C LEU A 65 5.33 -4.91 4.05
N ALA A 66 6.11 -4.51 5.06
CA ALA A 66 6.97 -3.33 4.96
C ALA A 66 8.01 -3.39 3.83
N ARG A 67 8.34 -4.58 3.33
CA ARG A 67 9.29 -4.80 2.23
C ARG A 67 8.69 -5.61 1.08
N VAL A 68 7.37 -5.50 0.88
CA VAL A 68 6.71 -6.28 -0.18
C VAL A 68 6.90 -5.67 -1.56
N GLY A 69 7.16 -4.37 -1.65
CA GLY A 69 7.39 -3.68 -2.92
C GLY A 69 8.52 -4.30 -3.73
N ASN A 70 8.27 -4.55 -5.01
CA ASN A 70 9.16 -5.21 -5.96
C ASN A 70 9.56 -6.65 -5.59
N ARG A 71 8.93 -7.26 -4.57
CA ARG A 71 9.18 -8.66 -4.21
C ARG A 71 8.44 -9.64 -5.12
N TYR A 72 7.24 -9.27 -5.53
CA TYR A 72 6.39 -10.03 -6.44
C TYR A 72 5.94 -9.13 -7.59
N SER A 73 5.59 -9.75 -8.73
CA SER A 73 5.04 -9.01 -9.88
C SER A 73 3.61 -8.52 -9.60
N ASP A 74 3.17 -7.53 -10.36
CA ASP A 74 1.78 -7.02 -10.29
C ASP A 74 0.77 -8.14 -10.55
N GLU A 75 1.07 -9.03 -11.52
CA GLU A 75 0.19 -10.16 -11.83
C GLU A 75 0.12 -11.16 -10.67
N TRP A 76 1.24 -11.40 -9.97
CA TRP A 76 1.22 -12.23 -8.77
C TRP A 76 0.30 -11.63 -7.71
N HIS A 77 0.41 -10.31 -7.46
CA HIS A 77 -0.47 -9.61 -6.52
C HIS A 77 -1.92 -9.72 -6.95
N ARG A 78 -2.21 -9.54 -8.24
CA ARG A 78 -3.56 -9.65 -8.79
C ARG A 78 -4.16 -11.04 -8.55
N VAL A 79 -3.45 -12.08 -8.90
CA VAL A 79 -3.90 -13.47 -8.71
C VAL A 79 -4.08 -13.79 -7.23
N HIS A 80 -3.14 -13.33 -6.38
CA HIS A 80 -3.19 -13.53 -4.94
C HIS A 80 -4.40 -12.82 -4.30
N LEU A 81 -4.68 -11.58 -4.69
CA LEU A 81 -5.79 -10.81 -4.14
C LEU A 81 -7.15 -11.31 -4.64
N LEU A 82 -7.24 -11.82 -5.87
CA LEU A 82 -8.46 -12.45 -6.38
C LEU A 82 -8.81 -13.72 -5.57
N ASN A 83 -7.84 -14.60 -5.38
CA ASN A 83 -7.98 -15.78 -4.54
C ASN A 83 -6.60 -16.24 -4.07
N PRO A 84 -6.24 -16.00 -2.79
CA PRO A 84 -4.91 -16.35 -2.26
C PRO A 84 -4.50 -17.81 -2.47
N ARG A 85 -5.44 -18.74 -2.47
CA ARG A 85 -5.18 -20.18 -2.67
C ARG A 85 -4.69 -20.52 -4.08
N ASN A 86 -4.83 -19.63 -5.05
CA ASN A 86 -4.26 -19.83 -6.39
C ASN A 86 -2.73 -19.81 -6.39
N VAL A 87 -2.11 -19.14 -5.42
CA VAL A 87 -0.64 -19.03 -5.29
C VAL A 87 -0.11 -19.61 -3.99
N VAL A 88 -0.94 -19.73 -2.97
CA VAL A 88 -0.63 -20.33 -1.66
C VAL A 88 -1.80 -21.23 -1.25
N PRO A 89 -1.79 -22.51 -1.62
CA PRO A 89 -2.95 -23.42 -1.46
C PRO A 89 -3.51 -23.50 -0.02
N GLU A 90 -2.64 -23.41 1.00
CA GLU A 90 -3.02 -23.49 2.42
C GLU A 90 -3.42 -22.13 3.00
N SER A 91 -3.52 -21.08 2.18
CA SER A 91 -3.84 -19.74 2.69
C SER A 91 -5.23 -19.67 3.30
N ASN A 92 -5.31 -19.09 4.50
CA ASN A 92 -6.56 -18.74 5.16
C ASN A 92 -6.97 -17.26 4.89
N MET A 93 -6.18 -16.52 4.10
CA MET A 93 -6.51 -15.17 3.68
C MET A 93 -7.78 -15.19 2.81
N PRO A 94 -8.75 -14.28 3.01
CA PRO A 94 -9.89 -14.14 2.12
C PRO A 94 -9.47 -13.61 0.75
N GLY A 95 -10.26 -13.91 -0.29
CA GLY A 95 -10.13 -13.26 -1.59
C GLY A 95 -10.89 -11.94 -1.65
N TYR A 96 -10.48 -11.05 -2.54
CA TYR A 96 -11.05 -9.71 -2.75
C TYR A 96 -11.36 -9.49 -4.24
N PRO A 97 -12.18 -10.35 -4.88
CA PRO A 97 -12.41 -10.30 -6.33
C PRO A 97 -13.08 -9.00 -6.79
N TRP A 98 -13.93 -8.39 -5.95
CA TRP A 98 -14.60 -7.12 -6.27
C TRP A 98 -13.64 -5.96 -6.57
N LEU A 99 -12.42 -6.00 -6.02
CA LEU A 99 -11.42 -4.96 -6.29
C LEU A 99 -11.03 -4.87 -7.77
N ALA A 100 -11.12 -5.98 -8.51
CA ALA A 100 -10.83 -6.01 -9.94
C ALA A 100 -12.00 -5.47 -10.79
N GLU A 101 -13.20 -5.45 -10.25
CA GLU A 101 -14.41 -5.00 -10.93
C GLU A 101 -14.75 -3.54 -10.62
N ASN A 102 -14.46 -3.10 -9.38
CA ASN A 102 -14.76 -1.76 -8.94
C ASN A 102 -13.77 -0.75 -9.55
N ILE A 103 -14.32 0.29 -10.18
CA ILE A 103 -13.55 1.43 -10.68
C ILE A 103 -13.44 2.47 -9.57
N LEU A 104 -12.27 3.11 -9.47
CA LEU A 104 -12.04 4.18 -8.50
C LEU A 104 -12.97 5.35 -8.75
N ASP A 105 -13.57 5.86 -7.69
CA ASP A 105 -14.36 7.08 -7.72
C ASP A 105 -13.47 8.31 -8.03
N GLY A 106 -12.37 8.46 -7.31
CA GLY A 106 -11.40 9.53 -7.51
C GLY A 106 -11.90 10.95 -7.23
N GLU A 107 -13.13 11.13 -6.76
CA GLU A 107 -13.71 12.47 -6.53
C GLU A 107 -12.99 13.27 -5.43
N LEU A 108 -12.49 12.58 -4.42
CA LEU A 108 -11.85 13.21 -3.27
C LEU A 108 -10.33 13.26 -3.35
N ILE A 109 -9.71 12.72 -4.40
CA ILE A 109 -8.25 12.56 -4.43
C ILE A 109 -7.49 13.89 -4.35
N GLU A 110 -7.95 14.92 -5.05
CA GLU A 110 -7.33 16.26 -4.98
C GLU A 110 -7.41 16.85 -3.56
N LYS A 111 -8.55 16.67 -2.88
CA LYS A 111 -8.73 17.11 -1.49
C LYS A 111 -7.84 16.32 -0.52
N LYS A 112 -7.67 15.02 -0.75
CA LYS A 112 -6.78 14.17 0.06
C LYS A 112 -5.33 14.66 -0.05
N LEU A 113 -4.82 14.84 -1.27
CA LEU A 113 -3.46 15.33 -1.47
C LEU A 113 -3.26 16.73 -0.90
N SER A 114 -4.24 17.63 -1.08
CA SER A 114 -4.21 18.97 -0.49
C SER A 114 -4.13 18.92 1.03
N LEU A 115 -4.96 18.09 1.67
CA LEU A 115 -4.93 17.89 3.13
C LEU A 115 -3.58 17.34 3.61
N PHE A 116 -3.01 16.38 2.91
CA PHE A 116 -1.69 15.84 3.23
C PHE A 116 -0.59 16.91 3.08
N ARG A 117 -0.70 17.78 2.07
CA ARG A 117 0.19 18.94 1.93
C ARG A 117 0.10 19.88 3.13
N ASP A 118 -1.10 20.13 3.64
CA ASP A 118 -1.30 20.95 4.85
C ASP A 118 -0.65 20.31 6.09
N PHE A 119 -0.51 18.98 6.11
CA PHE A 119 0.25 18.24 7.12
C PHE A 119 1.76 18.16 6.85
N GLY A 120 2.25 18.86 5.83
CA GLY A 120 3.68 18.97 5.52
C GLY A 120 4.21 17.94 4.53
N VAL A 121 3.36 17.16 3.86
CA VAL A 121 3.78 16.29 2.76
C VAL A 121 4.06 17.15 1.52
N PRO A 122 5.21 17.00 0.83
CA PRO A 122 5.64 17.91 -0.24
C PRO A 122 4.93 17.65 -1.59
N TYR A 123 3.60 17.73 -1.61
CA TYR A 123 2.84 17.71 -2.85
C TYR A 123 2.91 19.07 -3.56
N THR A 124 3.16 19.05 -4.86
CA THR A 124 3.14 20.24 -5.71
C THR A 124 1.71 20.56 -6.18
N ASP A 125 1.52 21.74 -6.75
CA ASP A 125 0.23 22.10 -7.37
C ASP A 125 -0.08 21.21 -8.57
N GLU A 126 0.95 20.79 -9.32
CA GLU A 126 0.84 19.85 -10.42
C GLU A 126 0.39 18.45 -9.97
N ASP A 127 0.95 17.96 -8.85
CA ASP A 127 0.54 16.66 -8.26
C ASP A 127 -0.95 16.67 -7.93
N ILE A 128 -1.43 17.76 -7.32
CA ILE A 128 -2.83 17.89 -6.92
C ILE A 128 -3.73 18.04 -8.16
N ALA A 129 -3.39 18.95 -9.08
CA ALA A 129 -4.19 19.20 -10.28
C ALA A 129 -4.26 17.98 -11.21
N GLY A 130 -3.19 17.17 -11.28
CA GLY A 130 -3.13 15.95 -12.09
C GLY A 130 -3.75 14.72 -11.43
N ALA A 131 -4.08 14.78 -10.13
CA ALA A 131 -4.45 13.61 -9.34
C ALA A 131 -5.71 12.89 -9.88
N LYS A 132 -6.74 13.65 -10.21
CA LYS A 132 -8.00 13.09 -10.72
C LYS A 132 -7.81 12.34 -12.05
N ALA A 133 -7.02 12.91 -12.95
CA ALA A 133 -6.69 12.27 -14.22
C ALA A 133 -5.85 10.99 -14.03
N ALA A 134 -4.95 10.99 -13.04
CA ALA A 134 -4.08 9.85 -12.76
C ALA A 134 -4.84 8.61 -12.24
N VAL A 135 -6.02 8.78 -11.63
CA VAL A 135 -6.83 7.68 -11.10
C VAL A 135 -8.04 7.34 -11.97
N ALA A 136 -8.36 8.17 -12.96
CA ALA A 136 -9.53 8.00 -13.81
C ALA A 136 -9.50 6.65 -14.55
N GLY A 137 -10.59 5.89 -14.43
CA GLY A 137 -10.75 4.59 -15.10
C GLY A 137 -9.90 3.45 -14.51
N LYS A 138 -9.15 3.70 -13.43
CA LYS A 138 -8.39 2.67 -12.73
C LYS A 138 -9.28 1.85 -11.82
N THR A 139 -8.96 0.57 -11.67
CA THR A 139 -9.65 -0.30 -10.72
C THR A 139 -9.08 -0.14 -9.30
N GLU A 140 -9.87 -0.53 -8.32
CA GLU A 140 -9.40 -0.61 -6.92
C GLU A 140 -8.23 -1.59 -6.78
N MET A 141 -8.21 -2.67 -7.56
CA MET A 141 -7.11 -3.64 -7.61
C MET A 141 -5.80 -2.99 -8.08
N GLU A 142 -5.84 -2.20 -9.18
CA GLU A 142 -4.66 -1.48 -9.67
C GLU A 142 -4.12 -0.51 -8.62
N ALA A 143 -4.98 0.20 -7.93
CA ALA A 143 -4.58 1.13 -6.88
C ALA A 143 -3.94 0.40 -5.69
N LEU A 144 -4.55 -0.68 -5.21
CA LEU A 144 -4.00 -1.46 -4.11
C LEU A 144 -2.63 -2.05 -4.47
N ILE A 145 -2.47 -2.59 -5.68
CA ILE A 145 -1.18 -3.11 -6.16
C ILE A 145 -0.14 -1.99 -6.23
N ALA A 146 -0.49 -0.82 -6.76
CA ALA A 146 0.41 0.33 -6.79
C ALA A 146 0.89 0.75 -5.39
N TYR A 147 -0.01 0.72 -4.40
CA TYR A 147 0.35 0.96 -3.01
C TYR A 147 1.29 -0.12 -2.46
N LEU A 148 0.97 -1.40 -2.62
CA LEU A 148 1.81 -2.51 -2.15
C LEU A 148 3.22 -2.48 -2.77
N GLN A 149 3.31 -2.16 -4.05
CA GLN A 149 4.60 -2.04 -4.75
C GLN A 149 5.44 -0.85 -4.30
N SER A 150 4.86 0.15 -3.65
CA SER A 150 5.61 1.27 -3.08
C SER A 150 6.28 0.93 -1.74
N LEU A 151 5.79 -0.08 -1.03
CA LEU A 151 6.23 -0.38 0.33
C LEU A 151 7.68 -0.86 0.37
N GLY A 152 8.50 -0.16 1.17
CA GLY A 152 9.90 -0.51 1.40
C GLY A 152 10.86 -0.16 0.26
N THR A 153 10.42 0.53 -0.78
CA THR A 153 11.25 0.86 -1.95
C THR A 153 12.18 2.06 -1.73
N HIS A 154 12.02 2.77 -0.62
CA HIS A 154 12.78 3.98 -0.31
C HIS A 154 14.11 3.72 0.40
N LEU A 155 14.30 2.53 0.95
CA LEU A 155 15.56 2.08 1.52
C LEU A 155 16.38 1.38 0.42
N LYS A 156 17.33 2.10 -0.14
CA LYS A 156 18.34 1.57 -1.06
C LYS A 156 19.72 1.86 -0.51
#